data_5fc1ee4019fd4b27b25bde1185ba4fa5
#
_entry.id   5fc1ee4019fd4b27b25bde1185ba4fa5
#
_cell.length_a   1.000
_cell.length_b   1.000
_cell.length_c   1.000
_cell.angle_alpha   90.00
_cell.angle_beta   90.00
_cell.angle_gamma   90.00
#
_symmetry.space_group_name_H-M   'P 1'
#
loop_
_entity.id
_entity.type
_entity.pdbx_description
1 polymer ?
#
loop_
_entity_poly.entity_id
_entity_poly.type
_entity_poly.pdbx_seq_one_letter_code
_entity_poly.pdbx_strand_id
1 'polypeptide(L)'
;MRKLRDLLSRGYFPRELPPVYDTSSMRRVATMVNAAPASFWSTTRTSELCQHNVPRSGTLRRPLAIPNPVGYANLCREIDNSWREISRHISKSAISKSTPQFYTAGARAVLPEIPNQADLVPFRALARSSGKTILSTDISRFYGSIYTHSVPWALHTKVVAKQRRRDYGLLGNRLDRSLRNMQDGQTMGIPIGPDASLVISDDWLRNLGVSFYDDSMVGPVKLTGIAPSIGVAPIFSPL
;
A
#
# COMPACT_ATOMS: atom_id res chain seq x y z
N MET A 1 -15.25 -0.72 -12.57
CA MET A 1 -15.52 -2.14 -12.89
C MET A 1 -14.30 -2.93 -13.37
N ARG A 2 -13.42 -2.37 -14.18
CA ARG A 2 -12.26 -3.13 -14.70
C ARG A 2 -11.24 -3.45 -13.61
N LYS A 3 -10.85 -2.44 -12.81
CA LYS A 3 -9.87 -2.60 -11.73
C LYS A 3 -10.35 -3.54 -10.64
N LEU A 4 -11.63 -3.46 -10.26
CA LEU A 4 -12.24 -4.40 -9.32
C LEU A 4 -12.08 -5.85 -9.81
N ARG A 5 -12.41 -6.13 -11.08
CA ARG A 5 -12.26 -7.46 -11.67
C ARG A 5 -10.82 -7.95 -11.65
N ASP A 6 -9.90 -7.07 -12.01
CA ASP A 6 -8.47 -7.39 -12.06
C ASP A 6 -7.92 -7.66 -10.66
N LEU A 7 -8.24 -6.83 -9.66
CA LEU A 7 -7.85 -7.03 -8.26
C LEU A 7 -8.40 -8.35 -7.69
N LEU A 8 -9.66 -8.69 -7.95
CA LEU A 8 -10.26 -9.92 -7.46
C LEU A 8 -9.68 -11.17 -8.12
N SER A 9 -9.44 -11.12 -9.45
CA SER A 9 -9.04 -12.30 -10.20
C SER A 9 -7.53 -12.56 -10.26
N ARG A 10 -6.70 -11.55 -10.04
CA ARG A 10 -5.23 -11.64 -10.19
C ARG A 10 -4.45 -10.99 -9.05
N GLY A 11 -5.11 -10.15 -8.25
CA GLY A 11 -4.48 -9.39 -7.18
C GLY A 11 -4.84 -9.85 -5.77
N TYR A 12 -5.65 -10.89 -5.62
CA TYR A 12 -6.14 -11.32 -4.31
C TYR A 12 -5.12 -12.12 -3.52
N PHE A 13 -4.52 -13.13 -4.11
CA PHE A 13 -3.53 -13.97 -3.44
C PHE A 13 -2.12 -13.36 -3.48
N PRO A 14 -1.30 -13.60 -2.45
CA PRO A 14 0.13 -13.36 -2.51
C PRO A 14 0.77 -14.09 -3.70
N ARG A 15 1.77 -13.45 -4.32
CA ARG A 15 2.50 -14.02 -5.48
C ARG A 15 3.26 -15.30 -5.13
N GLU A 16 3.65 -15.42 -3.89
CA GLU A 16 4.47 -16.51 -3.38
C GLU A 16 3.69 -17.81 -3.14
N LEU A 17 2.37 -17.79 -3.28
CA LEU A 17 1.57 -19.02 -3.20
C LEU A 17 1.82 -19.93 -4.42
N PRO A 18 1.73 -21.25 -4.22
CA PRO A 18 1.81 -22.20 -5.34
C PRO A 18 0.78 -21.90 -6.44
N PRO A 19 1.12 -22.13 -7.72
CA PRO A 19 0.23 -21.81 -8.85
C PRO A 19 -1.14 -22.50 -8.85
N VAL A 20 -1.29 -23.56 -8.05
CA VAL A 20 -2.58 -24.24 -7.87
C VAL A 20 -3.64 -23.34 -7.22
N TYR A 21 -3.21 -22.33 -6.48
CA TYR A 21 -4.10 -21.34 -5.89
C TYR A 21 -4.44 -20.25 -6.91
N ASP A 22 -5.50 -20.44 -7.65
CA ASP A 22 -5.98 -19.52 -8.67
C ASP A 22 -7.27 -18.82 -8.25
N THR A 23 -7.39 -17.55 -8.59
CA THR A 23 -8.57 -16.71 -8.31
C THR A 23 -9.22 -16.17 -9.58
N SER A 24 -8.88 -16.69 -10.73
CA SER A 24 -9.42 -16.23 -12.03
C SER A 24 -10.96 -16.28 -12.08
N SER A 25 -11.56 -17.27 -11.42
CA SER A 25 -13.03 -17.43 -11.29
C SER A 25 -13.69 -16.26 -10.53
N MET A 26 -12.99 -15.60 -9.63
CA MET A 26 -13.50 -14.42 -8.89
C MET A 26 -13.79 -13.21 -9.80
N ARG A 27 -13.33 -13.23 -11.03
CA ARG A 27 -13.70 -12.23 -12.03
C ARG A 27 -15.23 -12.12 -12.21
N ARG A 28 -15.96 -13.22 -12.08
CA ARG A 28 -17.42 -13.27 -12.18
C ARG A 28 -18.09 -12.61 -10.98
N VAL A 29 -17.47 -12.68 -9.81
CA VAL A 29 -17.99 -12.11 -8.56
C VAL A 29 -18.01 -10.55 -8.62
N ALA A 30 -17.15 -9.93 -9.42
CA ALA A 30 -17.08 -8.47 -9.52
C ALA A 30 -18.41 -7.81 -9.91
N THR A 31 -19.21 -8.47 -10.74
CA THR A 31 -20.56 -7.96 -11.11
C THR A 31 -21.48 -7.97 -9.91
N MET A 32 -21.47 -9.05 -9.12
CA MET A 32 -22.27 -9.17 -7.89
C MET A 32 -21.85 -8.15 -6.84
N VAL A 33 -20.54 -7.94 -6.69
CA VAL A 33 -19.96 -6.95 -5.76
C VAL A 33 -20.44 -5.54 -6.08
N ASN A 34 -20.49 -5.18 -7.35
CA ASN A 34 -21.01 -3.87 -7.75
C ASN A 34 -22.53 -3.73 -7.65
N ALA A 35 -23.27 -4.82 -7.85
CA ALA A 35 -24.73 -4.82 -7.74
C ALA A 35 -25.21 -4.84 -6.28
N ALA A 36 -24.37 -5.24 -5.34
CA ALA A 36 -24.72 -5.31 -3.94
C ALA A 36 -25.04 -3.92 -3.36
N PRO A 37 -26.13 -3.79 -2.57
CA PRO A 37 -26.57 -2.50 -2.03
C PRO A 37 -25.54 -1.93 -1.05
N ALA A 38 -25.53 -0.61 -0.89
CA ALA A 38 -24.62 0.09 0.02
C ALA A 38 -24.74 -0.41 1.47
N SER A 39 -25.94 -0.81 1.90
CA SER A 39 -26.18 -1.39 3.23
C SER A 39 -25.40 -2.68 3.48
N PHE A 40 -25.18 -3.51 2.46
CA PHE A 40 -24.36 -4.71 2.57
C PHE A 40 -22.89 -4.37 2.94
N TRP A 41 -22.35 -3.30 2.36
CA TRP A 41 -20.97 -2.87 2.55
C TRP A 41 -20.77 -2.00 3.79
N SER A 42 -21.84 -1.44 4.33
CA SER A 42 -21.79 -0.60 5.53
C SER A 42 -21.66 -1.41 6.84
N THR A 43 -21.81 -2.73 6.78
CA THR A 43 -21.72 -3.59 7.95
C THR A 43 -20.31 -3.56 8.54
N THR A 44 -20.23 -3.54 9.87
CA THR A 44 -18.99 -3.56 10.66
C THR A 44 -18.44 -4.97 10.89
N ARG A 45 -18.78 -5.92 10.02
CA ARG A 45 -18.28 -7.29 10.18
C ARG A 45 -16.78 -7.32 9.99
N THR A 46 -16.08 -7.79 11.00
CA THR A 46 -14.64 -8.06 10.98
C THR A 46 -14.36 -9.51 10.65
N SER A 47 -13.18 -9.78 10.15
CA SER A 47 -12.67 -11.12 9.87
C SER A 47 -11.17 -11.16 10.13
N GLU A 48 -10.69 -12.29 10.56
CA GLU A 48 -9.26 -12.53 10.69
C GLU A 48 -8.59 -12.73 9.34
N LEU A 49 -7.26 -12.50 9.31
CA LEU A 49 -6.42 -12.83 8.17
C LEU A 49 -5.96 -14.28 8.27
N CYS A 50 -6.04 -15.02 7.18
CA CYS A 50 -5.33 -16.29 7.06
C CYS A 50 -3.85 -15.99 6.80
N GLN A 51 -2.98 -16.36 7.73
CA GLN A 51 -1.54 -16.13 7.62
C GLN A 51 -0.85 -17.28 6.91
N HIS A 52 0.03 -16.93 5.97
CA HIS A 52 0.92 -17.86 5.28
C HIS A 52 2.37 -17.40 5.42
N ASN A 53 3.19 -18.14 6.15
CA ASN A 53 4.56 -17.77 6.44
C ASN A 53 5.52 -18.41 5.43
N VAL A 54 6.15 -17.57 4.59
CA VAL A 54 7.16 -18.02 3.63
C VAL A 54 8.55 -17.97 4.28
N PRO A 55 9.35 -19.04 4.15
CA PRO A 55 10.73 -19.05 4.64
C PRO A 55 11.59 -18.01 3.90
N ARG A 56 12.49 -17.38 4.63
CA ARG A 56 13.59 -16.53 4.14
C ARG A 56 14.91 -17.10 4.59
N SER A 57 16.01 -16.49 4.17
CA SER A 57 17.34 -16.90 4.58
C SER A 57 17.45 -17.02 6.11
N GLY A 58 18.02 -18.11 6.57
CA GLY A 58 18.13 -18.44 8.00
C GLY A 58 16.79 -18.82 8.62
N THR A 59 16.53 -18.36 9.83
CA THR A 59 15.32 -18.63 10.61
C THR A 59 14.20 -17.64 10.35
N LEU A 60 14.41 -16.65 9.47
CA LEU A 60 13.44 -15.60 9.22
C LEU A 60 12.22 -16.11 8.45
N ARG A 61 11.06 -15.54 8.75
CA ARG A 61 9.79 -15.79 8.06
C ARG A 61 9.23 -14.49 7.53
N ARG A 62 8.66 -14.54 6.33
CA ARG A 62 7.87 -13.45 5.77
C ARG A 62 6.39 -13.79 5.95
N PRO A 63 5.68 -13.10 6.85
CA PRO A 63 4.25 -13.32 7.01
C PRO A 63 3.52 -12.73 5.80
N LEU A 64 2.85 -13.59 5.04
CA LEU A 64 1.90 -13.21 4.01
C LEU A 64 0.49 -13.35 4.58
N ALA A 65 -0.44 -12.58 4.05
CA ALA A 65 -1.81 -12.55 4.54
C ALA A 65 -2.80 -12.75 3.40
N ILE A 66 -3.79 -13.60 3.64
CA ILE A 66 -4.93 -13.80 2.76
C ILE A 66 -6.16 -13.28 3.52
N PRO A 67 -6.71 -12.13 3.12
CA PRO A 67 -7.90 -11.57 3.78
C PRO A 67 -9.16 -12.36 3.43
N ASN A 68 -10.21 -12.20 4.22
CA ASN A 68 -11.52 -12.71 3.86
C ASN A 68 -11.98 -12.15 2.51
N PRO A 69 -12.50 -12.99 1.58
CA PRO A 69 -12.89 -12.56 0.24
C PRO A 69 -13.88 -11.38 0.21
N VAL A 70 -14.85 -11.36 1.14
CA VAL A 70 -15.85 -10.29 1.21
C VAL A 70 -15.21 -8.97 1.65
N GLY A 71 -14.37 -9.00 2.68
CA GLY A 71 -13.62 -7.83 3.13
C GLY A 71 -12.70 -7.27 2.03
N TYR A 72 -11.98 -8.17 1.35
CA TYR A 72 -11.13 -7.79 0.24
C TYR A 72 -11.92 -7.20 -0.94
N ALA A 73 -13.05 -7.81 -1.28
CA ALA A 73 -13.93 -7.30 -2.34
C ALA A 73 -14.44 -5.88 -2.02
N ASN A 74 -14.76 -5.59 -0.76
CA ASN A 74 -15.13 -4.25 -0.33
C ASN A 74 -13.98 -3.24 -0.54
N LEU A 75 -12.76 -3.58 -0.12
CA LEU A 75 -11.60 -2.73 -0.34
C LEU A 75 -11.36 -2.48 -1.83
N CYS A 76 -11.39 -3.53 -2.65
CA CYS A 76 -11.22 -3.43 -4.11
C CYS A 76 -12.31 -2.54 -4.76
N ARG A 77 -13.55 -2.63 -4.28
CA ARG A 77 -14.67 -1.79 -4.74
C ARG A 77 -14.42 -0.32 -4.39
N GLU A 78 -13.99 -0.01 -3.18
CA GLU A 78 -13.64 1.36 -2.79
C GLU A 78 -12.48 1.92 -3.65
N ILE A 79 -11.46 1.11 -3.94
CA ILE A 79 -10.36 1.50 -4.83
C ILE A 79 -10.85 1.74 -6.25
N ASP A 80 -11.68 0.83 -6.83
CA ASP A 80 -12.20 0.99 -8.21
C ASP A 80 -13.07 2.24 -8.35
N ASN A 81 -14.01 2.44 -7.40
CA ASN A 81 -14.92 3.57 -7.40
C ASN A 81 -14.20 4.92 -7.23
N SER A 82 -13.12 4.95 -6.46
CA SER A 82 -12.39 6.17 -6.11
C SER A 82 -11.04 6.28 -6.81
N TRP A 83 -10.79 5.45 -7.84
CA TRP A 83 -9.47 5.39 -8.50
C TRP A 83 -8.99 6.75 -9.01
N ARG A 84 -9.89 7.58 -9.53
CA ARG A 84 -9.54 8.92 -10.03
C ARG A 84 -8.97 9.81 -8.91
N GLU A 85 -9.50 9.69 -7.70
CA GLU A 85 -9.01 10.43 -6.54
C GLU A 85 -7.67 9.86 -6.07
N ILE A 86 -7.56 8.54 -5.91
CA ILE A 86 -6.34 7.83 -5.51
C ILE A 86 -5.20 8.13 -6.50
N SER A 87 -5.42 7.96 -7.80
CA SER A 87 -4.39 8.19 -8.81
C SER A 87 -3.90 9.64 -8.85
N ARG A 88 -4.79 10.62 -8.59
CA ARG A 88 -4.42 12.02 -8.48
C ARG A 88 -3.51 12.26 -7.26
N HIS A 89 -3.75 11.58 -6.15
CA HIS A 89 -2.88 11.66 -4.97
C HIS A 89 -1.53 11.01 -5.24
N ILE A 90 -1.51 9.83 -5.83
CA ILE A 90 -0.29 9.13 -6.23
C ILE A 90 0.58 10.00 -7.17
N SER A 91 -0.03 10.72 -8.11
CA SER A 91 0.69 11.55 -9.09
C SER A 91 1.29 12.84 -8.50
N LYS A 92 0.91 13.24 -7.29
CA LYS A 92 1.44 14.49 -6.67
C LYS A 92 2.89 14.37 -6.21
N SER A 93 3.38 13.18 -5.95
CA SER A 93 4.73 12.99 -5.46
C SER A 93 5.74 12.95 -6.60
N ALA A 94 6.64 13.93 -6.66
CA ALA A 94 7.78 13.95 -7.57
C ALA A 94 8.93 13.01 -7.13
N ILE A 95 8.88 12.53 -5.89
CA ILE A 95 10.01 11.88 -5.21
C ILE A 95 10.00 10.37 -5.44
N SER A 96 8.84 9.73 -5.34
CA SER A 96 8.75 8.31 -5.58
C SER A 96 8.94 7.97 -7.07
N LYS A 97 9.92 7.13 -7.36
CA LYS A 97 10.22 6.64 -8.71
C LYS A 97 9.44 5.39 -9.10
N SER A 98 8.66 4.84 -8.20
CA SER A 98 7.84 3.66 -8.43
C SER A 98 6.36 4.04 -8.32
N THR A 99 5.54 3.70 -9.29
CA THR A 99 4.11 4.04 -9.33
C THR A 99 3.29 2.76 -9.50
N PRO A 100 2.25 2.50 -8.70
CA PRO A 100 1.40 1.33 -8.90
C PRO A 100 0.60 1.47 -10.20
N GLN A 101 0.83 0.56 -11.13
CA GLN A 101 0.15 0.51 -12.42
C GLN A 101 -0.76 -0.71 -12.51
N PHE A 102 -1.96 -0.51 -13.06
CA PHE A 102 -2.87 -1.58 -13.39
C PHE A 102 -2.54 -2.18 -14.76
N TYR A 103 -2.26 -3.46 -14.79
CA TYR A 103 -1.99 -4.20 -16.02
C TYR A 103 -3.24 -4.95 -16.49
N THR A 104 -3.43 -4.96 -17.79
CA THR A 104 -4.60 -5.61 -18.42
C THR A 104 -4.41 -7.10 -18.64
N ALA A 105 -3.16 -7.54 -18.62
CA ALA A 105 -2.74 -8.92 -18.81
C ALA A 105 -1.61 -9.26 -17.82
N GLY A 106 -1.29 -10.55 -17.69
CA GLY A 106 -0.26 -11.04 -16.79
C GLY A 106 -0.80 -11.60 -15.48
N ALA A 107 0.11 -12.09 -14.65
CA ALA A 107 -0.21 -12.80 -13.42
C ALA A 107 -0.67 -11.89 -12.26
N ARG A 108 -0.43 -10.59 -12.34
CA ARG A 108 -0.78 -9.60 -11.31
C ARG A 108 -1.68 -8.51 -11.86
N ALA A 109 -2.56 -7.99 -11.01
CA ALA A 109 -3.43 -6.86 -11.35
C ALA A 109 -2.67 -5.53 -11.25
N VAL A 110 -1.82 -5.40 -10.23
CA VAL A 110 -1.03 -4.19 -9.98
C VAL A 110 0.43 -4.58 -9.81
N LEU A 111 1.31 -3.86 -10.47
CA LEU A 111 2.75 -3.93 -10.28
C LEU A 111 3.29 -2.51 -10.12
N PRO A 112 4.38 -2.33 -9.37
CA PRO A 112 5.08 -1.05 -9.36
C PRO A 112 5.71 -0.83 -10.74
N GLU A 113 5.42 0.29 -11.37
CA GLU A 113 6.20 0.77 -12.51
C GLU A 113 7.54 1.29 -11.96
N ILE A 114 8.57 0.53 -12.18
CA ILE A 114 9.93 0.89 -11.78
C ILE A 114 10.65 1.39 -13.02
N PRO A 115 11.31 2.57 -12.97
CA PRO A 115 12.15 3.03 -14.06
C PRO A 115 13.15 1.97 -14.49
N ASN A 116 13.47 1.93 -15.78
CA ASN A 116 14.46 1.00 -16.29
C ASN A 116 15.78 1.15 -15.52
N GLN A 117 16.49 0.04 -15.29
CA GLN A 117 17.80 0.07 -14.63
C GLN A 117 18.78 1.01 -15.34
N ALA A 118 18.71 1.09 -16.67
CA ALA A 118 19.49 2.02 -17.46
C ALA A 118 19.26 3.50 -17.10
N ASP A 119 18.03 3.86 -16.72
CA ASP A 119 17.68 5.22 -16.30
C ASP A 119 18.05 5.51 -14.85
N LEU A 120 18.02 4.47 -14.01
CA LEU A 120 18.36 4.60 -12.58
C LEU A 120 19.86 4.75 -12.33
N VAL A 121 20.71 4.16 -13.18
CA VAL A 121 22.19 4.21 -13.01
C VAL A 121 22.71 5.65 -13.08
N PRO A 122 22.46 6.43 -14.16
CA PRO A 122 22.92 7.81 -14.24
C PRO A 122 22.31 8.70 -13.15
N PHE A 123 21.03 8.50 -12.82
CA PHE A 123 20.39 9.22 -11.72
C PHE A 123 21.08 8.98 -10.39
N ARG A 124 21.38 7.70 -10.05
CA ARG A 124 22.11 7.36 -8.82
C ARG A 124 23.54 7.88 -8.83
N ALA A 125 24.22 7.86 -9.98
CA ALA A 125 25.56 8.41 -10.11
C ALA A 125 25.58 9.91 -9.86
N LEU A 126 24.64 10.64 -10.46
CA LEU A 126 24.51 12.09 -10.25
C LEU A 126 24.17 12.43 -8.79
N ALA A 127 23.20 11.73 -8.18
CA ALA A 127 22.86 11.91 -6.78
C ALA A 127 24.04 11.64 -5.83
N ARG A 128 24.89 10.66 -6.15
CA ARG A 128 26.08 10.32 -5.37
C ARG A 128 27.23 11.33 -5.55
N SER A 129 27.35 11.91 -6.74
CA SER A 129 28.43 12.88 -7.03
C SER A 129 28.22 14.23 -6.35
N SER A 130 26.99 14.58 -5.97
CA SER A 130 26.66 15.86 -5.34
C SER A 130 26.89 15.91 -3.83
N GLY A 131 27.10 14.75 -3.17
CA GLY A 131 27.25 14.66 -1.72
C GLY A 131 28.56 14.03 -1.25
N LYS A 132 29.07 14.50 -0.11
CA LYS A 132 30.24 13.89 0.56
C LYS A 132 29.91 12.59 1.28
N THR A 133 28.63 12.37 1.61
CA THR A 133 28.17 11.23 2.40
C THR A 133 26.91 10.67 1.77
N ILE A 134 26.81 9.33 1.74
CA ILE A 134 25.62 8.62 1.28
C ILE A 134 24.96 7.99 2.48
N LEU A 135 23.69 8.37 2.74
CA LEU A 135 22.84 7.68 3.71
C LEU A 135 21.97 6.68 2.97
N SER A 136 22.10 5.40 3.31
CA SER A 136 21.17 4.34 2.87
C SER A 136 20.32 3.90 4.05
N THR A 137 19.01 3.93 3.89
CA THR A 137 18.06 3.53 4.94
C THR A 137 16.90 2.74 4.35
N ASP A 138 16.28 1.91 5.18
CA ASP A 138 15.11 1.11 4.82
C ASP A 138 14.09 1.12 5.97
N ILE A 139 12.81 0.96 5.63
CA ILE A 139 11.74 0.87 6.62
C ILE A 139 11.54 -0.58 7.00
N SER A 140 11.96 -0.93 8.21
CA SER A 140 11.77 -2.28 8.74
C SER A 140 10.28 -2.63 8.84
N ARG A 141 9.91 -3.83 8.33
CA ARG A 141 8.53 -4.35 8.35
C ARG A 141 7.50 -3.35 7.81
N PHE A 142 7.81 -2.69 6.71
CA PHE A 142 7.04 -1.58 6.14
C PHE A 142 5.51 -1.79 6.20
N TYR A 143 4.98 -2.85 5.61
CA TYR A 143 3.53 -3.13 5.63
C TYR A 143 2.97 -3.33 7.05
N GLY A 144 3.73 -3.99 7.92
CA GLY A 144 3.33 -4.22 9.31
C GLY A 144 3.40 -2.98 10.20
N SER A 145 4.13 -1.93 9.79
CA SER A 145 4.27 -0.68 10.52
C SER A 145 3.27 0.40 10.10
N ILE A 146 2.50 0.18 9.03
CA ILE A 146 1.49 1.15 8.59
C ILE A 146 0.35 1.20 9.59
N TYR A 147 0.14 2.37 10.20
CA TYR A 147 -1.01 2.64 11.04
C TYR A 147 -2.21 2.98 10.16
N THR A 148 -3.28 2.17 10.17
CA THR A 148 -4.38 2.29 9.20
C THR A 148 -5.08 3.66 9.27
N HIS A 149 -5.19 4.25 10.46
CA HIS A 149 -5.74 5.61 10.60
C HIS A 149 -4.88 6.71 9.99
N SER A 150 -3.65 6.42 9.60
CA SER A 150 -2.83 7.36 8.82
C SER A 150 -3.22 7.43 7.35
N VAL A 151 -3.96 6.44 6.82
CA VAL A 151 -4.50 6.47 5.45
C VAL A 151 -5.41 7.69 5.23
N PRO A 152 -6.41 7.96 6.07
CA PRO A 152 -7.15 9.21 5.96
C PRO A 152 -6.31 10.47 6.17
N TRP A 153 -5.22 10.42 6.94
CA TRP A 153 -4.33 11.58 7.08
C TRP A 153 -3.57 11.88 5.79
N ALA A 154 -3.13 10.85 5.08
CA ALA A 154 -2.46 10.98 3.80
C ALA A 154 -3.39 11.59 2.73
N LEU A 155 -4.64 11.14 2.65
CA LEU A 155 -5.60 11.60 1.65
C LEU A 155 -6.22 12.96 1.95
N HIS A 156 -6.46 13.30 3.23
CA HIS A 156 -7.27 14.47 3.63
C HIS A 156 -6.60 15.41 4.62
N THR A 157 -5.33 15.22 4.94
CA THR A 157 -4.58 15.83 6.04
C THR A 157 -4.99 15.32 7.43
N LYS A 158 -4.04 15.37 8.37
CA LYS A 158 -4.26 14.88 9.74
C LYS A 158 -5.35 15.66 10.49
N VAL A 159 -5.45 16.97 10.25
CA VAL A 159 -6.42 17.84 10.90
C VAL A 159 -7.83 17.47 10.47
N VAL A 160 -8.10 17.45 9.17
CA VAL A 160 -9.41 17.12 8.60
C VAL A 160 -9.83 15.70 8.99
N ALA A 161 -8.93 14.73 8.87
CA ALA A 161 -9.23 13.34 9.20
C ALA A 161 -9.58 13.16 10.69
N LYS A 162 -8.91 13.87 11.60
CA LYS A 162 -9.23 13.83 13.04
C LYS A 162 -10.58 14.48 13.37
N GLN A 163 -10.88 15.62 12.76
CA GLN A 163 -12.16 16.32 12.97
C GLN A 163 -13.34 15.50 12.41
N ARG A 164 -13.14 14.81 11.29
CA ARG A 164 -14.19 14.08 10.56
C ARG A 164 -13.99 12.56 10.60
N ARG A 165 -13.44 12.01 11.68
CA ARG A 165 -13.04 10.59 11.82
C ARG A 165 -14.18 9.58 11.62
N ARG A 166 -15.45 9.98 11.79
CA ARG A 166 -16.63 9.11 11.59
C ARG A 166 -17.40 9.42 10.29
N ASP A 167 -16.87 10.34 9.51
CA ASP A 167 -17.48 10.70 8.23
C ASP A 167 -16.98 9.78 7.12
N TYR A 168 -17.80 8.81 6.78
CA TYR A 168 -17.55 7.89 5.67
C TYR A 168 -17.84 8.49 4.29
N GLY A 169 -18.18 9.76 4.18
CA GLY A 169 -18.07 10.53 2.95
C GLY A 169 -16.62 10.71 2.50
N LEU A 170 -15.67 10.73 3.47
CA LEU A 170 -14.25 10.80 3.17
C LEU A 170 -13.70 9.43 2.71
N LEU A 171 -13.03 9.41 1.58
CA LEU A 171 -12.42 8.21 1.00
C LEU A 171 -11.46 7.54 1.99
N GLY A 172 -10.57 8.30 2.62
CA GLY A 172 -9.60 7.76 3.57
C GLY A 172 -10.25 6.99 4.72
N ASN A 173 -11.38 7.48 5.26
CA ASN A 173 -12.11 6.78 6.33
C ASN A 173 -12.76 5.48 5.84
N ARG A 174 -13.22 5.41 4.57
CA ARG A 174 -13.75 4.17 3.99
C ARG A 174 -12.64 3.13 3.79
N LEU A 175 -11.47 3.56 3.29
CA LEU A 175 -10.32 2.69 3.11
C LEU A 175 -9.79 2.17 4.46
N ASP A 176 -9.62 3.04 5.46
CA ASP A 176 -9.23 2.66 6.82
C ASP A 176 -10.20 1.62 7.41
N ARG A 177 -11.51 1.86 7.31
CA ARG A 177 -12.51 0.91 7.79
C ARG A 177 -12.41 -0.44 7.07
N SER A 178 -12.25 -0.43 5.75
CA SER A 178 -12.13 -1.67 4.96
C SER A 178 -10.89 -2.45 5.34
N LEU A 179 -9.75 -1.78 5.55
CA LEU A 179 -8.51 -2.41 6.02
C LEU A 179 -8.69 -3.06 7.40
N ARG A 180 -9.23 -2.32 8.37
CA ARG A 180 -9.46 -2.84 9.73
C ARG A 180 -10.43 -4.01 9.76
N ASN A 181 -11.50 -3.94 8.97
CA ASN A 181 -12.49 -5.03 8.92
C ASN A 181 -11.90 -6.33 8.37
N MET A 182 -10.87 -6.28 7.55
CA MET A 182 -10.19 -7.48 7.03
C MET A 182 -9.19 -8.11 8.03
N GLN A 183 -8.88 -7.43 9.12
CA GLN A 183 -7.85 -7.85 10.08
C GLN A 183 -8.35 -7.73 11.53
N ASP A 184 -9.56 -8.16 11.78
CA ASP A 184 -10.23 -8.20 13.08
C ASP A 184 -10.19 -6.88 13.85
N GLY A 185 -10.39 -5.78 13.14
CA GLY A 185 -10.36 -4.44 13.72
C GLY A 185 -8.96 -3.90 14.04
N GLN A 186 -7.89 -4.64 13.75
CA GLN A 186 -6.51 -4.23 14.00
C GLN A 186 -6.18 -2.95 13.23
N THR A 187 -5.50 -2.02 13.91
CA THR A 187 -5.11 -0.73 13.35
C THR A 187 -3.64 -0.66 12.93
N MET A 188 -2.85 -1.67 13.29
CA MET A 188 -1.43 -1.76 12.93
C MET A 188 -1.22 -2.79 11.85
N GLY A 189 -0.55 -2.37 10.80
CA GLY A 189 -0.25 -3.17 9.63
C GLY A 189 -1.37 -3.17 8.59
N ILE A 190 -0.99 -3.59 7.40
CA ILE A 190 -1.91 -3.93 6.29
C ILE A 190 -1.51 -5.30 5.73
N PRO A 191 -2.43 -6.05 5.12
CA PRO A 191 -2.15 -7.39 4.60
C PRO A 191 -1.01 -7.40 3.60
N ILE A 192 -0.02 -8.27 3.78
CA ILE A 192 1.11 -8.43 2.85
C ILE A 192 0.75 -9.48 1.81
N GLY A 193 0.78 -9.11 0.53
CA GLY A 193 0.58 -10.04 -0.59
C GLY A 193 -0.52 -9.64 -1.56
N PRO A 194 -1.71 -9.22 -1.12
CA PRO A 194 -2.74 -8.70 -2.03
C PRO A 194 -2.31 -7.41 -2.73
N ASP A 195 -2.66 -7.26 -4.01
CA ASP A 195 -2.29 -6.08 -4.81
C ASP A 195 -2.94 -4.78 -4.34
N ALA A 196 -4.12 -4.86 -3.72
CA ALA A 196 -4.77 -3.69 -3.12
C ALA A 196 -3.89 -3.04 -2.04
N SER A 197 -3.11 -3.83 -1.30
CA SER A 197 -2.18 -3.32 -0.29
C SER A 197 -1.04 -2.52 -0.91
N LEU A 198 -0.58 -2.88 -2.10
CA LEU A 198 0.43 -2.10 -2.84
C LEU A 198 -0.11 -0.70 -3.20
N VAL A 199 -1.36 -0.63 -3.67
CA VAL A 199 -2.00 0.66 -4.00
C VAL A 199 -2.09 1.56 -2.77
N ILE A 200 -2.54 1.01 -1.64
CA ILE A 200 -2.70 1.77 -0.39
C ILE A 200 -1.35 2.21 0.17
N SER A 201 -0.35 1.32 0.16
CA SER A 201 0.97 1.60 0.72
C SER A 201 1.72 2.67 -0.08
N ASP A 202 1.59 2.68 -1.40
CA ASP A 202 2.22 3.68 -2.24
C ASP A 202 1.57 5.07 -2.05
N ASP A 203 0.24 5.14 -2.02
CA ASP A 203 -0.49 6.37 -1.73
C ASP A 203 -0.10 6.94 -0.35
N TRP A 204 -0.01 6.06 0.66
CA TRP A 204 0.38 6.41 2.02
C TRP A 204 1.80 7.00 2.09
N LEU A 205 2.80 6.34 1.47
CA LEU A 205 4.20 6.79 1.47
C LEU A 205 4.36 8.18 0.84
N ARG A 206 3.71 8.39 -0.29
CA ARG A 206 3.83 9.63 -1.05
C ARG A 206 3.28 10.84 -0.30
N ASN A 207 2.26 10.65 0.50
CA ASN A 207 1.56 11.72 1.19
C ASN A 207 2.10 12.01 2.61
N LEU A 208 2.93 11.13 3.18
CA LEU A 208 3.59 11.39 4.47
C LEU A 208 4.72 12.43 4.37
N GLY A 209 5.03 12.92 3.19
CA GLY A 209 6.15 13.85 3.02
C GLY A 209 7.50 13.23 3.37
N VAL A 210 7.61 11.90 3.35
CA VAL A 210 8.89 11.21 3.50
C VAL A 210 9.64 11.38 2.20
N SER A 211 10.29 12.52 2.09
CA SER A 211 11.21 12.83 1.03
C SER A 211 12.53 12.11 1.33
N PHE A 212 12.74 10.96 0.75
CA PHE A 212 14.06 10.32 0.75
C PHE A 212 15.02 10.95 -0.27
N TYR A 213 14.53 11.89 -1.09
CA TYR A 213 15.31 12.64 -2.07
C TYR A 213 14.80 14.07 -2.11
N ASP A 214 15.47 14.93 -1.37
CA ASP A 214 15.39 16.36 -1.58
C ASP A 214 16.59 16.76 -2.47
N ASP A 215 16.33 17.34 -3.62
CA ASP A 215 17.37 17.88 -4.52
C ASP A 215 18.16 19.04 -3.86
N SER A 216 17.73 19.50 -2.69
CA SER A 216 18.38 20.54 -1.88
C SER A 216 19.30 19.98 -0.80
N MET A 217 19.71 18.71 -0.86
CA MET A 217 20.52 18.07 0.17
C MET A 217 21.94 18.62 0.27
N VAL A 218 22.04 19.85 0.70
CA VAL A 218 23.18 20.42 1.42
C VAL A 218 22.69 20.86 2.80
N GLY A 219 22.28 19.89 3.65
CA GLY A 219 21.80 20.20 5.00
C GLY A 219 21.30 18.96 5.76
N PRO A 220 21.11 19.05 7.09
CA PRO A 220 20.63 17.91 7.88
C PRO A 220 19.23 17.49 7.44
N VAL A 221 19.06 16.20 7.14
CA VAL A 221 17.77 15.59 6.81
C VAL A 221 16.79 15.80 7.97
N LYS A 222 15.87 16.73 7.82
CA LYS A 222 14.73 16.85 8.73
C LYS A 222 13.67 15.83 8.32
N LEU A 223 13.59 14.73 9.01
CA LEU A 223 12.45 13.80 8.96
C LEU A 223 11.25 14.48 9.67
N THR A 224 10.61 15.41 9.00
CA THR A 224 9.41 16.07 9.53
C THR A 224 8.18 15.27 9.14
N GLY A 225 7.52 14.67 10.13
CA GLY A 225 6.20 14.04 9.95
C GLY A 225 6.12 12.55 10.23
N ILE A 226 7.19 11.89 10.61
CA ILE A 226 7.14 10.50 11.05
C ILE A 226 6.51 10.47 12.45
N ALA A 227 5.38 9.78 12.58
CA ALA A 227 4.86 9.45 13.90
C ALA A 227 5.93 8.63 14.65
N PRO A 228 6.14 8.85 15.97
CA PRO A 228 7.23 8.20 16.74
C PRO A 228 7.15 6.68 16.85
N SER A 229 6.20 6.04 16.18
CA SER A 229 5.98 4.59 16.15
C SER A 229 6.68 3.85 15.01
N ILE A 230 7.35 4.55 14.09
CA ILE A 230 8.14 3.89 13.03
C ILE A 230 9.57 3.76 13.53
N GLY A 231 9.94 2.55 13.96
CA GLY A 231 11.31 2.23 14.31
C GLY A 231 12.21 2.28 13.07
N VAL A 232 12.86 3.42 12.85
CA VAL A 232 13.94 3.54 11.86
C VAL A 232 15.20 3.04 12.54
N ALA A 233 15.67 1.85 12.19
CA ALA A 233 16.97 1.37 12.63
C ALA A 233 18.04 1.90 11.66
N PRO A 234 18.98 2.75 12.09
CA PRO A 234 20.10 3.13 11.24
C PRO A 234 21.05 1.95 11.11
N ILE A 235 21.27 1.51 9.88
CA ILE A 235 22.33 0.54 9.58
C ILE A 235 23.59 1.36 9.30
N PHE A 236 24.44 1.49 10.31
CA PHE A 236 25.80 1.96 10.10
C PHE A 236 26.64 0.77 9.61
N SER A 237 27.03 0.76 8.33
CA SER A 237 28.16 -0.04 7.88
C SER A 237 29.41 0.83 7.95
N PRO A 238 30.39 0.55 8.79
CA PRO A 238 31.71 1.15 8.65
C PRO A 238 32.37 0.60 7.37
N LEU A 239 32.97 1.48 6.58
CA LEU A 239 33.91 1.13 5.53
C LEU A 239 35.22 0.62 6.13
#